data_5837ec099b54c6c1da88fc97ee765415
#
_entry.id   5837ec099b54c6c1da88fc97ee765415
#
_cell.length_a   1.000
_cell.length_b   1.000
_cell.length_c   1.000
_cell.angle_alpha   90.00
_cell.angle_beta   90.00
_cell.angle_gamma   90.00
#
_symmetry.space_group_name_H-M   'P 1'
#
loop_
_entity.id
_entity.type
_entity.pdbx_description
1 polymer ?
#
loop_
_entity_poly.entity_id
_entity_poly.type
_entity_poly.pdbx_seq_one_letter_code
_entity_poly.pdbx_strand_id
1 'polypeptide(L)'
;MGNKYVIVLTACINPGKMIHTSLTDVDIRRRQYEDALEFYLLQTDYPIVFVENSGTDISGDFRKFVDCGRLEFVTFQGNEEFDRKKGKGYGEALILEYALEHSLFVHQCDFLVKITGRLKLLNVNSMIGFHRYILPHCDIQSEMDRRERYSDSRMLITGKGFLQY
;
A
#
# COMPACT_ATOMS: atom_id res chain seq x y z
N MET A 1 3.45 7.01 -24.72
CA MET A 1 3.97 6.19 -23.60
C MET A 1 2.77 5.74 -22.77
N GLY A 2 2.69 4.48 -22.37
CA GLY A 2 1.56 4.02 -21.53
C GLY A 2 1.71 4.48 -20.07
N ASN A 3 0.59 4.65 -19.36
CA ASN A 3 0.56 5.04 -17.95
C ASN A 3 1.40 4.09 -17.08
N LYS A 4 2.20 4.67 -16.18
CA LYS A 4 3.06 3.96 -15.23
C LYS A 4 2.30 3.73 -13.92
N TYR A 5 2.23 2.47 -13.50
CA TYR A 5 1.59 2.07 -12.25
C TYR A 5 2.63 1.63 -11.23
N VAL A 6 2.40 1.93 -9.97
CA VAL A 6 3.15 1.42 -8.82
C VAL A 6 2.19 0.80 -7.81
N ILE A 7 2.53 -0.36 -7.26
CA ILE A 7 1.77 -0.96 -6.16
C ILE A 7 2.34 -0.42 -4.84
N VAL A 8 1.47 0.17 -4.02
CA VAL A 8 1.83 0.71 -2.70
C VAL A 8 1.18 -0.17 -1.63
N LEU A 9 1.99 -0.91 -0.89
CA LEU A 9 1.57 -1.77 0.21
C LEU A 9 1.72 -1.02 1.53
N THR A 10 0.59 -0.66 2.15
CA THR A 10 0.60 0.04 3.44
C THR A 10 0.75 -0.94 4.59
N ALA A 11 1.69 -0.73 5.49
CA ALA A 11 2.05 -1.64 6.56
C ALA A 11 2.21 -0.96 7.93
N CYS A 12 1.85 -1.72 8.97
CA CYS A 12 2.12 -1.43 10.36
C CYS A 12 2.41 -2.77 11.06
N ILE A 13 3.65 -3.19 11.09
CA ILE A 13 4.06 -4.50 11.62
C ILE A 13 3.86 -4.52 13.14
N ASN A 14 4.40 -3.54 13.83
CA ASN A 14 4.20 -3.38 15.26
C ASN A 14 3.10 -2.34 15.54
N PRO A 15 1.84 -2.76 15.78
CA PRO A 15 0.74 -1.83 16.00
C PRO A 15 0.81 -1.12 17.37
N GLY A 16 1.71 -1.54 18.26
CA GLY A 16 1.79 -0.99 19.61
C GLY A 16 0.45 -1.07 20.34
N LYS A 17 -0.01 0.08 20.88
CA LYS A 17 -1.30 0.21 21.56
C LYS A 17 -2.43 0.70 20.65
N MET A 18 -2.42 0.36 19.37
CA MET A 18 -3.44 0.83 18.41
C MET A 18 -4.84 0.29 18.78
N ILE A 19 -5.81 1.20 18.88
CA ILE A 19 -7.20 0.88 19.21
C ILE A 19 -7.83 0.08 18.05
N HIS A 20 -8.72 -0.88 18.37
CA HIS A 20 -9.44 -1.73 17.41
C HIS A 20 -8.54 -2.63 16.54
N THR A 21 -7.34 -2.99 17.02
CA THR A 21 -6.50 -3.97 16.36
C THR A 21 -6.68 -5.33 17.06
N SER A 22 -7.35 -6.25 16.37
CA SER A 22 -7.60 -7.61 16.89
C SER A 22 -6.34 -8.48 16.92
N LEU A 23 -5.45 -8.31 15.93
CA LEU A 23 -4.19 -9.01 15.87
C LEU A 23 -3.06 -8.07 16.29
N THR A 24 -2.50 -8.30 17.49
CA THR A 24 -1.41 -7.50 18.07
C THR A 24 -0.07 -8.22 18.05
N ASP A 25 -0.05 -9.53 17.79
CA ASP A 25 1.15 -10.33 17.71
C ASP A 25 2.02 -9.86 16.53
N VAL A 26 3.20 -9.34 16.87
CA VAL A 26 4.12 -8.71 15.91
C VAL A 26 4.68 -9.74 14.92
N ASP A 27 5.01 -10.94 15.40
CA ASP A 27 5.61 -11.99 14.57
C ASP A 27 4.59 -12.55 13.56
N ILE A 28 3.34 -12.73 13.97
CA ILE A 28 2.27 -13.16 13.07
C ILE A 28 2.00 -12.05 12.03
N ARG A 29 1.97 -10.80 12.47
CA ARG A 29 1.77 -9.67 11.54
C ARG A 29 2.90 -9.57 10.53
N ARG A 30 4.16 -9.66 11.01
CA ARG A 30 5.35 -9.64 10.14
C ARG A 30 5.23 -10.70 9.05
N ARG A 31 4.98 -11.97 9.40
CA ARG A 31 4.81 -13.04 8.42
C ARG A 31 3.70 -12.75 7.41
N GLN A 32 2.54 -12.22 7.86
CA GLN A 32 1.46 -11.86 6.94
C GLN A 32 1.85 -10.78 5.95
N TYR A 33 2.66 -9.79 6.36
CA TYR A 33 3.18 -8.76 5.47
C TYR A 33 4.22 -9.32 4.49
N GLU A 34 5.16 -10.13 4.99
CA GLU A 34 6.18 -10.80 4.17
C GLU A 34 5.52 -11.70 3.11
N ASP A 35 4.57 -12.54 3.51
CA ASP A 35 3.79 -13.41 2.62
C ASP A 35 3.03 -12.64 1.52
N ALA A 36 2.45 -11.51 1.88
CA ALA A 36 1.72 -10.68 0.92
C ALA A 36 2.68 -9.95 -0.03
N LEU A 37 3.79 -9.44 0.48
CA LEU A 37 4.83 -8.80 -0.32
C LEU A 37 5.43 -9.78 -1.34
N GLU A 38 5.79 -10.99 -0.89
CA GLU A 38 6.29 -12.04 -1.77
C GLU A 38 5.28 -12.41 -2.85
N PHE A 39 4.00 -12.53 -2.48
CA PHE A 39 2.92 -12.78 -3.45
C PHE A 39 2.92 -11.75 -4.58
N TYR A 40 2.97 -10.43 -4.28
CA TYR A 40 2.97 -9.40 -5.32
C TYR A 40 4.25 -9.38 -6.14
N LEU A 41 5.40 -9.63 -5.53
CA LEU A 41 6.68 -9.72 -6.23
C LEU A 41 6.73 -10.88 -7.24
N LEU A 42 6.02 -11.99 -6.95
CA LEU A 42 5.96 -13.18 -7.82
C LEU A 42 4.81 -13.11 -8.84
N GLN A 43 3.70 -12.47 -8.52
CA GLN A 43 2.49 -12.47 -9.36
C GLN A 43 2.37 -11.26 -10.27
N THR A 44 3.18 -10.22 -10.09
CA THR A 44 3.12 -9.00 -10.87
C THR A 44 4.49 -8.57 -11.37
N ASP A 45 4.52 -7.75 -12.43
CA ASP A 45 5.73 -7.08 -12.92
C ASP A 45 5.78 -5.60 -12.56
N TYR A 46 4.84 -5.10 -11.76
CA TYR A 46 4.80 -3.70 -11.36
C TYR A 46 5.84 -3.39 -10.27
N PRO A 47 6.47 -2.22 -10.28
CA PRO A 47 7.26 -1.75 -9.15
C PRO A 47 6.40 -1.72 -7.88
N ILE A 48 6.99 -2.07 -6.76
CA ILE A 48 6.30 -2.15 -5.46
C ILE A 48 6.98 -1.21 -4.48
N VAL A 49 6.19 -0.44 -3.74
CA VAL A 49 6.64 0.32 -2.57
C VAL A 49 6.00 -0.30 -1.34
N PHE A 50 6.82 -0.74 -0.41
CA PHE A 50 6.36 -1.22 0.89
C PHE A 50 6.55 -0.11 1.92
N VAL A 51 5.44 0.47 2.40
CA VAL A 51 5.45 1.62 3.31
C VAL A 51 5.07 1.18 4.70
N GLU A 52 6.02 1.22 5.63
CA GLU A 52 5.89 0.68 6.98
C GLU A 52 6.02 1.81 8.02
N ASN A 53 5.02 2.00 8.89
CA ASN A 53 4.93 3.12 9.80
C ASN A 53 5.22 2.81 11.29
N SER A 54 5.70 1.62 11.59
CA SER A 54 6.07 1.25 12.96
C SER A 54 7.58 1.18 13.21
N GLY A 55 8.39 1.62 12.24
CA GLY A 55 9.84 1.58 12.32
C GLY A 55 10.43 0.17 12.16
N THR A 56 9.63 -0.83 11.75
CA THR A 56 10.09 -2.20 11.58
C THR A 56 10.64 -2.42 10.18
N ASP A 57 11.95 -2.58 10.07
CA ASP A 57 12.62 -2.85 8.79
C ASP A 57 12.67 -4.37 8.50
N ILE A 58 12.12 -4.76 7.34
CA ILE A 58 12.18 -6.12 6.80
C ILE A 58 12.92 -6.20 5.45
N SER A 59 13.60 -5.13 5.05
CA SER A 59 14.24 -5.01 3.73
C SER A 59 15.33 -6.05 3.50
N GLY A 60 15.99 -6.51 4.56
CA GLY A 60 17.05 -7.51 4.49
C GLY A 60 16.63 -8.82 3.82
N ASP A 61 15.39 -9.27 4.06
CA ASP A 61 14.84 -10.52 3.53
C ASP A 61 14.50 -10.42 2.03
N PHE A 62 14.38 -9.18 1.52
CA PHE A 62 13.98 -8.89 0.13
C PHE A 62 15.05 -8.18 -0.70
N ARG A 63 16.29 -8.19 -0.25
CA ARG A 63 17.40 -7.43 -0.83
C ARG A 63 17.55 -7.62 -2.35
N LYS A 64 17.38 -8.84 -2.84
CA LYS A 64 17.44 -9.12 -4.29
C LYS A 64 16.47 -8.31 -5.13
N PHE A 65 15.28 -8.01 -4.59
CA PHE A 65 14.26 -7.23 -5.28
C PHE A 65 14.50 -5.71 -5.17
N VAL A 66 15.12 -5.28 -4.10
CA VAL A 66 15.59 -3.89 -3.93
C VAL A 66 16.73 -3.62 -4.90
N ASP A 67 17.74 -4.48 -4.94
CA ASP A 67 18.92 -4.33 -5.77
C ASP A 67 18.60 -4.32 -7.29
N CYS A 68 17.57 -5.06 -7.71
CA CYS A 68 17.12 -5.05 -9.11
C CYS A 68 16.08 -3.95 -9.44
N GLY A 69 15.76 -3.07 -8.50
CA GLY A 69 14.83 -1.94 -8.72
C GLY A 69 13.36 -2.32 -8.84
N ARG A 70 12.94 -3.48 -8.29
CA ARG A 70 11.55 -3.95 -8.27
C ARG A 70 10.81 -3.57 -6.99
N LEU A 71 11.53 -3.33 -5.91
CA LEU A 71 10.99 -3.06 -4.58
C LEU A 71 11.70 -1.88 -3.95
N GLU A 72 10.91 -0.97 -3.39
CA GLU A 72 11.37 0.13 -2.54
C GLU A 72 10.76 -0.02 -1.15
N PHE A 73 11.57 0.11 -0.11
CA PHE A 73 11.11 0.20 1.27
C PHE A 73 11.13 1.65 1.73
N VAL A 74 10.01 2.07 2.33
CA VAL A 74 9.87 3.36 3.00
C VAL A 74 9.43 3.07 4.43
N THR A 75 10.38 3.07 5.37
CA THR A 75 10.13 2.74 6.78
C THR A 75 10.30 3.99 7.63
N PHE A 76 9.31 4.26 8.50
CA PHE A 76 9.32 5.41 9.40
C PHE A 76 8.57 5.13 10.70
N GLN A 77 8.76 5.97 11.70
CA GLN A 77 8.03 5.89 12.97
C GLN A 77 6.87 6.88 12.94
N GLY A 78 5.68 6.40 12.61
CA GLY A 78 4.49 7.25 12.45
C GLY A 78 3.26 6.78 13.20
N ASN A 79 3.29 5.56 13.78
CA ASN A 79 2.14 4.98 14.45
C ASN A 79 1.95 5.44 15.92
N GLU A 80 2.87 6.23 16.47
CA GLU A 80 2.82 6.72 17.85
C GLU A 80 2.31 8.16 17.96
N GLU A 81 2.50 8.97 16.92
CA GLU A 81 2.33 10.42 16.98
C GLU A 81 0.94 10.92 16.53
N PHE A 82 0.08 10.08 15.96
CA PHE A 82 -1.23 10.53 15.49
C PHE A 82 -2.35 10.35 16.53
N ASP A 83 -3.36 11.21 16.44
CA ASP A 83 -4.57 11.10 17.26
C ASP A 83 -5.34 9.82 16.92
N ARG A 84 -5.22 8.82 17.77
CA ARG A 84 -5.87 7.49 17.62
C ARG A 84 -7.39 7.54 17.56
N LYS A 85 -8.02 8.65 18.06
CA LYS A 85 -9.47 8.86 17.98
C LYS A 85 -9.95 9.06 16.55
N LYS A 86 -9.07 9.49 15.64
CA LYS A 86 -9.36 9.63 14.21
C LYS A 86 -9.49 8.31 13.46
N GLY A 87 -9.15 7.18 14.12
CA GLY A 87 -9.37 5.83 13.57
C GLY A 87 -8.28 5.36 12.60
N LYS A 88 -8.44 4.09 12.14
CA LYS A 88 -7.45 3.42 11.28
C LYS A 88 -7.28 4.07 9.92
N GLY A 89 -8.35 4.57 9.33
CA GLY A 89 -8.32 5.22 8.01
C GLY A 89 -7.42 6.44 8.00
N TYR A 90 -7.43 7.22 9.07
CA TYR A 90 -6.53 8.36 9.21
C TYR A 90 -5.05 7.92 9.29
N GLY A 91 -4.76 6.87 10.08
CA GLY A 91 -3.40 6.32 10.13
C GLY A 91 -2.92 5.80 8.77
N GLU A 92 -3.81 5.21 7.97
CA GLU A 92 -3.48 4.75 6.62
C GLU A 92 -3.28 5.92 5.65
N ALA A 93 -4.04 7.01 5.79
CA ALA A 93 -3.83 8.23 5.01
C ALA A 93 -2.45 8.84 5.27
N LEU A 94 -1.98 8.89 6.53
CA LEU A 94 -0.64 9.35 6.87
C LEU A 94 0.47 8.48 6.26
N ILE A 95 0.26 7.16 6.13
CA ILE A 95 1.20 6.27 5.43
C ILE A 95 1.29 6.64 3.96
N LEU A 96 0.15 6.93 3.31
CA LEU A 96 0.12 7.34 1.90
C LEU A 96 0.75 8.71 1.69
N GLU A 97 0.47 9.67 2.57
CA GLU A 97 1.09 11.00 2.54
C GLU A 97 2.61 10.89 2.63
N TYR A 98 3.11 10.08 3.56
CA TYR A 98 4.54 9.84 3.70
C TYR A 98 5.15 9.19 2.45
N ALA A 99 4.45 8.24 1.82
CA ALA A 99 4.87 7.62 0.57
C ALA A 99 4.94 8.64 -0.59
N LEU A 100 3.96 9.55 -0.69
CA LEU A 100 3.93 10.62 -1.70
C LEU A 100 5.11 11.58 -1.57
N GLU A 101 5.60 11.80 -0.35
CA GLU A 101 6.71 12.71 -0.08
C GLU A 101 8.09 12.06 -0.24
N HIS A 102 8.21 10.76 0.07
CA HIS A 102 9.52 10.12 0.25
C HIS A 102 9.85 8.98 -0.73
N SER A 103 8.85 8.42 -1.45
CA SER A 103 9.10 7.30 -2.35
C SER A 103 9.53 7.77 -3.74
N LEU A 104 10.67 7.27 -4.20
CA LEU A 104 11.16 7.51 -5.56
C LEU A 104 10.25 6.89 -6.62
N PHE A 105 9.72 5.69 -6.35
CA PHE A 105 8.84 5.00 -7.30
C PHE A 105 7.50 5.72 -7.42
N VAL A 106 6.94 6.24 -6.32
CA VAL A 106 5.72 7.04 -6.33
C VAL A 106 5.94 8.34 -7.10
N HIS A 107 7.09 9.00 -6.95
CA HIS A 107 7.40 10.21 -7.72
C HIS A 107 7.44 9.98 -9.24
N GLN A 108 7.77 8.75 -9.67
CA GLN A 108 7.94 8.40 -11.09
C GLN A 108 6.70 7.77 -11.72
N CYS A 109 5.63 7.51 -10.96
CA CYS A 109 4.40 6.90 -11.48
C CYS A 109 3.35 7.93 -11.87
N ASP A 110 2.36 7.49 -12.66
CA ASP A 110 1.14 8.23 -12.98
C ASP A 110 0.00 7.81 -12.06
N PHE A 111 -0.06 6.51 -11.72
CA PHE A 111 -1.11 5.90 -10.90
C PHE A 111 -0.53 5.05 -9.76
N LEU A 112 -1.13 5.20 -8.58
CA LEU A 112 -0.88 4.34 -7.43
C LEU A 112 -1.95 3.25 -7.36
N VAL A 113 -1.52 2.03 -7.07
CA VAL A 113 -2.38 0.90 -6.70
C VAL A 113 -2.14 0.64 -5.22
N LYS A 114 -2.88 1.36 -4.37
CA LYS A 114 -2.77 1.20 -2.92
C LYS A 114 -3.48 -0.07 -2.49
N ILE A 115 -2.82 -0.88 -1.69
CA ILE A 115 -3.36 -2.10 -1.11
C ILE A 115 -2.94 -2.17 0.36
N THR A 116 -3.87 -2.54 1.25
CA THR A 116 -3.51 -2.87 2.64
C THR A 116 -2.57 -4.07 2.64
N GLY A 117 -1.34 -3.90 3.13
CA GLY A 117 -0.18 -4.74 2.83
C GLY A 117 -0.23 -6.20 3.30
N ARG A 118 -1.29 -6.62 4.03
CA ARG A 118 -1.52 -8.03 4.39
C ARG A 118 -2.52 -8.73 3.48
N LEU A 119 -3.14 -8.02 2.54
CA LEU A 119 -4.11 -8.59 1.62
C LEU A 119 -3.41 -9.10 0.36
N LYS A 120 -3.86 -10.26 -0.14
CA LYS A 120 -3.44 -10.84 -1.41
C LYS A 120 -4.62 -10.73 -2.39
N LEU A 121 -4.56 -9.75 -3.30
CA LEU A 121 -5.57 -9.59 -4.35
C LEU A 121 -5.21 -10.49 -5.54
N LEU A 122 -5.91 -11.61 -5.69
CA LEU A 122 -5.62 -12.61 -6.72
C LEU A 122 -5.81 -12.09 -8.14
N ASN A 123 -6.63 -11.07 -8.31
CA ASN A 123 -6.97 -10.46 -9.60
C ASN A 123 -6.32 -9.09 -9.83
N VAL A 124 -5.26 -8.73 -9.10
CA VAL A 124 -4.62 -7.41 -9.17
C VAL A 124 -4.22 -7.01 -10.59
N ASN A 125 -3.64 -7.93 -11.36
CA ASN A 125 -3.26 -7.68 -12.76
C ASN A 125 -4.46 -7.35 -13.65
N SER A 126 -5.58 -8.08 -13.46
CA SER A 126 -6.82 -7.81 -14.19
C SER A 126 -7.43 -6.46 -13.82
N MET A 127 -7.34 -6.07 -12.56
CA MET A 127 -7.85 -4.78 -12.08
C MET A 127 -7.03 -3.61 -12.63
N ILE A 128 -5.72 -3.71 -12.62
CA ILE A 128 -4.83 -2.71 -13.22
C ILE A 128 -5.05 -2.65 -14.75
N GLY A 129 -5.19 -3.82 -15.39
CA GLY A 129 -5.50 -3.91 -16.82
C GLY A 129 -6.85 -3.27 -17.15
N PHE A 130 -7.89 -3.52 -16.38
CA PHE A 130 -9.20 -2.90 -16.55
C PHE A 130 -9.12 -1.37 -16.40
N HIS A 131 -8.46 -0.87 -15.35
CA HIS A 131 -8.25 0.56 -15.19
C HIS A 131 -7.49 1.16 -16.38
N ARG A 132 -6.40 0.52 -16.80
CA ARG A 132 -5.54 1.00 -17.90
C ARG A 132 -6.27 1.12 -19.24
N TYR A 133 -7.11 0.13 -19.58
CA TYR A 133 -7.70 0.02 -20.93
C TYR A 133 -9.16 0.46 -21.00
N ILE A 134 -9.91 0.37 -19.91
CA ILE A 134 -11.34 0.69 -19.87
C ILE A 134 -11.62 2.00 -19.16
N LEU A 135 -10.85 2.33 -18.11
CA LEU A 135 -11.04 3.52 -17.28
C LEU A 135 -9.79 4.43 -17.24
N PRO A 136 -9.09 4.70 -18.37
CA PRO A 136 -7.79 5.37 -18.37
C PRO A 136 -7.83 6.82 -17.86
N HIS A 137 -9.01 7.41 -17.75
CA HIS A 137 -9.25 8.78 -17.27
C HIS A 137 -9.98 8.81 -15.92
N CYS A 138 -10.12 7.67 -15.26
CA CYS A 138 -10.73 7.59 -13.95
C CYS A 138 -9.71 7.99 -12.87
N ASP A 139 -9.98 9.06 -12.15
CA ASP A 139 -9.08 9.57 -11.11
C ASP A 139 -9.02 8.66 -9.89
N ILE A 140 -10.09 7.89 -9.63
CA ILE A 140 -10.16 6.99 -8.50
C ILE A 140 -11.02 5.77 -8.81
N GLN A 141 -10.49 4.58 -8.51
CA GLN A 141 -11.21 3.31 -8.54
C GLN A 141 -11.02 2.61 -7.20
N SER A 142 -12.11 2.26 -6.53
CA SER A 142 -12.09 1.53 -5.27
C SER A 142 -13.16 0.43 -5.25
N GLU A 143 -13.01 -0.51 -4.33
CA GLU A 143 -14.06 -1.46 -4.01
C GLU A 143 -15.16 -0.77 -3.21
N MET A 144 -16.42 -1.08 -3.48
CA MET A 144 -17.56 -0.60 -2.70
C MET A 144 -18.18 -1.75 -1.92
N ASP A 145 -18.28 -1.59 -0.61
CA ASP A 145 -19.14 -2.46 0.20
C ASP A 145 -20.60 -2.09 -0.05
N ARG A 146 -21.32 -2.95 -0.79
CA ARG A 146 -22.71 -2.73 -1.17
C ARG A 146 -23.68 -2.76 0.01
N ARG A 147 -23.33 -3.42 1.12
CA ARG A 147 -24.16 -3.51 2.32
C ARG A 147 -24.09 -2.25 3.14
N GLU A 148 -22.87 -1.78 3.36
CA GLU A 148 -22.57 -0.62 4.19
C GLU A 148 -22.64 0.70 3.40
N ARG A 149 -22.69 0.64 2.07
CA ARG A 149 -22.72 1.79 1.14
C ARG A 149 -21.56 2.77 1.29
N TYR A 150 -20.38 2.27 1.64
CA TYR A 150 -19.14 3.04 1.66
C TYR A 150 -18.09 2.43 0.75
N SER A 151 -17.11 3.24 0.36
CA SER A 151 -15.93 2.79 -0.36
C SER A 151 -14.97 2.09 0.60
N ASP A 152 -14.52 0.89 0.24
CA ASP A 152 -13.51 0.17 1.01
C ASP A 152 -12.12 0.64 0.62
N SER A 153 -11.37 1.17 1.60
CA SER A 153 -10.02 1.68 1.40
C SER A 153 -8.95 0.58 1.34
N ARG A 154 -9.32 -0.69 1.49
CA ARG A 154 -8.34 -1.79 1.45
C ARG A 154 -7.63 -1.89 0.12
N MET A 155 -8.29 -1.49 -0.97
CA MET A 155 -7.73 -1.39 -2.31
C MET A 155 -8.21 -0.12 -2.99
N LEU A 156 -7.29 0.60 -3.63
CA LEU A 156 -7.56 1.84 -4.34
C LEU A 156 -6.60 1.97 -5.50
N ILE A 157 -7.11 2.29 -6.71
CA ILE A 157 -6.30 2.81 -7.82
C ILE A 157 -6.61 4.29 -7.94
N THR A 158 -5.59 5.13 -7.94
CA THR A 158 -5.76 6.58 -8.03
C THR A 158 -4.63 7.23 -8.80
N GLY A 159 -4.94 8.28 -9.54
CA GLY A 159 -3.95 9.15 -10.12
C GLY A 159 -3.13 9.85 -9.04
N LYS A 160 -1.82 9.91 -9.21
CA LYS A 160 -0.93 10.60 -8.25
C LYS A 160 -1.36 12.03 -8.01
N GLY A 161 -1.73 12.77 -9.06
CA GLY A 161 -2.18 14.15 -8.97
C GLY A 161 -3.44 14.34 -8.13
N PHE A 162 -4.32 13.33 -8.04
CA PHE A 162 -5.56 13.39 -7.24
C PHE A 162 -5.29 13.38 -5.73
N LEU A 163 -4.20 12.75 -5.29
CA LEU A 163 -3.83 12.68 -3.85
C LEU A 163 -3.04 13.91 -3.36
N GLN A 164 -2.68 14.82 -4.25
CA GLN A 164 -1.90 16.02 -3.91
C GLN A 164 -2.76 17.26 -3.64
N TYR A 165 -4.09 17.13 -3.69
CA TYR A 165 -5.11 18.13 -3.37
C TYR A 165 -5.85 17.76 -2.09
#